data_754df1c281d47829bdca8a8da122d2af
#
_entry.id   754df1c281d47829bdca8a8da122d2af
#
_cell.length_a   1.000
_cell.length_b   1.000
_cell.length_c   1.000
_cell.angle_alpha   90.00
_cell.angle_beta   90.00
_cell.angle_gamma   90.00
#
_symmetry.space_group_name_H-M   'P 1'
#
loop_
_entity.id
_entity.type
_entity.pdbx_description
1 polymer ?
#
loop_
_entity_poly.entity_id
_entity_poly.type
_entity_poly.pdbx_seq_one_letter_code
_entity_poly.pdbx_strand_id
1 'polypeptide(L)'
;MRVSVIGAGIGGLALAQALRRADIEVAVHDRDAHIGATGGYRLALDAPACETLRRHLTPGHYQALLGSSAPPAASRRLTFADHRLRALSEQTFDATDEALFIGRVPLRTLLADGLGDRIRFGATYTGHEVRDDGRVVARFADGSTDVADVLVGADGARSRVAAALAGRPTSVPCGYGCIAARIPLDADTRGRLPAILEGGPGLAIGPRGLGMFLTAHDPASGAAVDPATCRDVSPITEAPALIWGLIGPDADLRPDGTRPEGPALVDVAVGALGGWAEDLRTLLAGTDPTTAAFFGYHTCDPDADLTPWPAGPVTALGDAVHAMPPTGGGSAATAIRDAGHLATELVAARDGGSTIALATLRFQSTMAGYAPDRVRDALGVLRSMQRLAHPLASAAARAGLPTLAAWHRVRRGATGRGRTTSAVSRRVRVVA
;
A
#
# COMPACT_ATOMS: atom_id res chain seq x y z
N MET A 1 -19.38 16.68 17.47
CA MET A 1 -17.97 16.21 17.39
C MET A 1 -17.39 16.65 16.08
N ARG A 2 -16.20 17.26 16.10
CA ARG A 2 -15.40 17.64 14.95
C ARG A 2 -14.05 16.92 14.98
N VAL A 3 -13.63 16.35 13.85
CA VAL A 3 -12.35 15.62 13.71
C VAL A 3 -11.46 16.33 12.70
N SER A 4 -10.22 16.60 13.08
CA SER A 4 -9.16 17.09 12.19
C SER A 4 -8.23 15.94 11.80
N VAL A 5 -8.02 15.70 10.51
CA VAL A 5 -7.18 14.65 9.97
C VAL A 5 -5.97 15.27 9.27
N ILE A 6 -4.78 14.91 9.70
CA ILE A 6 -3.53 15.36 9.08
C ILE A 6 -3.05 14.31 8.11
N GLY A 7 -3.18 14.59 6.81
CA GLY A 7 -2.81 13.73 5.69
C GLY A 7 -4.02 13.25 4.88
N ALA A 8 -4.11 13.66 3.61
CA ALA A 8 -5.06 13.17 2.62
C ALA A 8 -4.49 11.94 1.85
N GLY A 9 -3.79 11.07 2.55
CA GLY A 9 -3.43 9.74 2.05
C GLY A 9 -4.63 8.79 2.07
N ILE A 10 -4.43 7.53 1.66
CA ILE A 10 -5.50 6.52 1.59
C ILE A 10 -6.20 6.33 2.94
N GLY A 11 -5.44 6.19 4.04
CA GLY A 11 -6.03 6.01 5.37
C GLY A 11 -6.81 7.23 5.87
N GLY A 12 -6.24 8.45 5.69
CA GLY A 12 -6.89 9.69 6.12
C GLY A 12 -8.18 9.98 5.35
N LEU A 13 -8.17 9.75 4.03
CA LEU A 13 -9.37 9.93 3.20
C LEU A 13 -10.42 8.84 3.47
N ALA A 14 -10.01 7.58 3.71
CA ALA A 14 -10.93 6.52 4.11
C ALA A 14 -11.62 6.86 5.44
N LEU A 15 -10.87 7.39 6.42
CA LEU A 15 -11.43 7.87 7.67
C LEU A 15 -12.41 9.04 7.43
N ALA A 16 -12.01 10.02 6.60
CA ALA A 16 -12.86 11.16 6.31
C ALA A 16 -14.20 10.75 5.67
N GLN A 17 -14.19 9.78 4.75
CA GLN A 17 -15.41 9.24 4.16
C GLN A 17 -16.29 8.53 5.21
N ALA A 18 -15.67 7.73 6.08
CA ALA A 18 -16.40 7.03 7.13
C ALA A 18 -17.06 8.01 8.12
N LEU A 19 -16.33 9.06 8.53
CA LEU A 19 -16.84 10.11 9.41
C LEU A 19 -17.95 10.93 8.76
N ARG A 20 -17.77 11.34 7.49
CA ARG A 20 -18.80 12.05 6.72
C ARG A 20 -20.09 11.25 6.62
N ARG A 21 -19.96 9.95 6.35
CA ARG A 21 -21.14 9.06 6.24
C ARG A 21 -21.84 8.87 7.58
N ALA A 22 -21.14 9.06 8.68
CA ALA A 22 -21.68 9.01 10.04
C ALA A 22 -22.10 10.39 10.56
N ASP A 23 -22.19 11.43 9.71
CA ASP A 23 -22.54 12.81 10.08
C ASP A 23 -21.63 13.41 11.17
N ILE A 24 -20.36 13.01 11.18
CA ILE A 24 -19.31 13.62 11.99
C ILE A 24 -18.59 14.67 11.15
N GLU A 25 -18.49 15.89 11.68
CA GLU A 25 -17.75 16.96 11.01
C GLU A 25 -16.28 16.61 10.91
N VAL A 26 -15.72 16.67 9.69
CA VAL A 26 -14.33 16.33 9.42
C VAL A 26 -13.66 17.38 8.54
N ALA A 27 -12.42 17.75 8.91
CA ALA A 27 -11.51 18.52 8.09
C ALA A 27 -10.24 17.70 7.83
N VAL A 28 -9.76 17.69 6.59
CA VAL A 28 -8.53 17.00 6.18
C VAL A 28 -7.51 18.02 5.72
N HIS A 29 -6.30 17.94 6.20
CA HIS A 29 -5.22 18.85 5.86
C HIS A 29 -4.05 18.08 5.25
N ASP A 30 -3.63 18.45 4.06
CA ASP A 30 -2.50 17.80 3.39
C ASP A 30 -1.47 18.81 2.90
N ARG A 31 -0.19 18.46 3.02
CA ARG A 31 0.92 19.26 2.51
C ARG A 31 1.03 19.27 0.98
N ASP A 32 0.49 18.23 0.30
CA ASP A 32 0.49 18.17 -1.16
C ASP A 32 -0.31 19.34 -1.73
N ALA A 33 0.05 19.79 -2.94
CA ALA A 33 -0.63 20.91 -3.60
C ALA A 33 -2.03 20.54 -4.10
N HIS A 34 -2.26 19.27 -4.44
CA HIS A 34 -3.54 18.75 -4.95
C HIS A 34 -3.58 17.22 -4.84
N ILE A 35 -4.76 16.63 -5.05
CA ILE A 35 -5.00 15.20 -4.88
C ILE A 35 -4.10 14.32 -5.76
N GLY A 36 -3.77 14.77 -6.96
CA GLY A 36 -2.91 14.05 -7.89
C GLY A 36 -1.40 14.21 -7.64
N ALA A 37 -0.98 15.04 -6.66
CA ALA A 37 0.43 15.25 -6.33
C ALA A 37 1.03 14.05 -5.57
N THR A 38 0.73 12.84 -6.04
CA THR A 38 1.25 11.59 -5.47
C THR A 38 1.68 10.67 -6.61
N GLY A 39 2.89 10.19 -6.54
CA GLY A 39 3.31 9.08 -7.39
C GLY A 39 2.67 7.80 -6.90
N GLY A 40 2.53 6.80 -7.76
CA GLY A 40 2.03 5.59 -7.20
C GLY A 40 1.85 4.42 -8.14
N TYR A 41 1.82 3.30 -7.49
CA TYR A 41 1.63 1.98 -8.05
C TYR A 41 0.21 1.51 -7.88
N ARG A 42 -0.02 0.31 -8.37
CA ARG A 42 -1.22 -0.44 -8.03
C ARG A 42 -1.13 -0.91 -6.58
N LEU A 43 -2.25 -0.81 -5.91
CA LEU A 43 -2.44 -1.23 -4.54
C LEU A 43 -3.28 -2.51 -4.54
N ALA A 44 -2.90 -3.46 -3.69
CA ALA A 44 -3.72 -4.62 -3.38
C ALA A 44 -4.57 -4.30 -2.14
N LEU A 45 -5.87 -4.44 -2.25
CA LEU A 45 -6.82 -4.33 -1.14
C LEU A 45 -7.32 -5.73 -0.83
N ASP A 46 -7.13 -6.19 0.39
CA ASP A 46 -7.62 -7.49 0.87
C ASP A 46 -9.10 -7.42 1.30
N ALA A 47 -9.71 -8.57 1.55
CA ALA A 47 -11.12 -8.65 1.92
C ALA A 47 -11.51 -7.76 3.12
N PRO A 48 -10.74 -7.64 4.21
CA PRO A 48 -11.05 -6.71 5.29
C PRO A 48 -11.07 -5.25 4.85
N ALA A 49 -10.17 -4.83 3.96
CA ALA A 49 -10.16 -3.47 3.43
C ALA A 49 -11.35 -3.22 2.51
N CYS A 50 -11.69 -4.18 1.64
CA CYS A 50 -12.86 -4.12 0.76
C CYS A 50 -14.15 -4.03 1.56
N GLU A 51 -14.30 -4.83 2.61
CA GLU A 51 -15.45 -4.79 3.52
C GLU A 51 -15.56 -3.46 4.25
N THR A 52 -14.44 -2.90 4.72
CA THR A 52 -14.40 -1.58 5.32
C THR A 52 -14.87 -0.50 4.35
N LEU A 53 -14.36 -0.51 3.11
CA LEU A 53 -14.78 0.45 2.08
C LEU A 53 -16.26 0.28 1.71
N ARG A 54 -16.73 -0.96 1.56
CA ARG A 54 -18.15 -1.23 1.28
C ARG A 54 -19.07 -0.65 2.37
N ARG A 55 -18.69 -0.76 3.64
CA ARG A 55 -19.46 -0.25 4.78
C ARG A 55 -19.46 1.28 4.85
N HIS A 56 -18.35 1.91 4.54
CA HIS A 56 -18.14 3.34 4.80
C HIS A 56 -18.22 4.24 3.57
N LEU A 57 -18.24 3.69 2.36
CA LEU A 57 -18.51 4.45 1.14
C LEU A 57 -20.02 4.42 0.81
N THR A 58 -20.48 5.37 -0.01
CA THR A 58 -21.80 5.23 -0.63
C THR A 58 -21.77 4.07 -1.64
N PRO A 59 -22.93 3.47 -1.95
CA PRO A 59 -23.00 2.43 -2.99
C PRO A 59 -22.36 2.87 -4.32
N GLY A 60 -22.60 4.12 -4.76
CA GLY A 60 -22.03 4.67 -5.99
C GLY A 60 -20.50 4.77 -5.95
N HIS A 61 -19.92 5.27 -4.85
CA HIS A 61 -18.46 5.29 -4.66
C HIS A 61 -17.85 3.88 -4.69
N TYR A 62 -18.48 2.91 -4.03
CA TYR A 62 -17.98 1.54 -4.02
C TYR A 62 -18.06 0.90 -5.42
N GLN A 63 -19.14 1.12 -6.18
CA GLN A 63 -19.24 0.67 -7.57
C GLN A 63 -18.17 1.34 -8.47
N ALA A 64 -17.95 2.66 -8.32
CA ALA A 64 -16.90 3.35 -9.05
C ALA A 64 -15.49 2.82 -8.70
N LEU A 65 -15.25 2.44 -7.44
CA LEU A 65 -14.02 1.80 -7.01
C LEU A 65 -13.84 0.44 -7.69
N LEU A 66 -14.89 -0.39 -7.75
CA LEU A 66 -14.86 -1.65 -8.48
C LEU A 66 -14.59 -1.42 -9.97
N GLY A 67 -15.28 -0.44 -10.60
CA GLY A 67 -15.09 -0.09 -12.00
C GLY A 67 -13.70 0.50 -12.32
N SER A 68 -12.99 1.03 -11.31
CA SER A 68 -11.62 1.54 -11.43
C SER A 68 -10.55 0.49 -11.14
N SER A 69 -10.95 -0.69 -10.69
CA SER A 69 -10.06 -1.78 -10.32
C SER A 69 -9.79 -2.70 -11.52
N ALA A 70 -8.65 -3.38 -11.50
CA ALA A 70 -8.37 -4.43 -12.47
C ALA A 70 -9.37 -5.58 -12.31
N PRO A 71 -9.69 -6.28 -13.43
CA PRO A 71 -10.55 -7.45 -13.35
C PRO A 71 -9.89 -8.55 -12.51
N PRO A 72 -10.66 -9.38 -11.81
CA PRO A 72 -10.11 -10.47 -10.98
C PRO A 72 -9.16 -11.39 -11.75
N ALA A 73 -9.38 -11.57 -13.07
CA ALA A 73 -8.53 -12.38 -13.92
C ALA A 73 -7.08 -11.86 -14.02
N ALA A 74 -6.88 -10.53 -13.91
CA ALA A 74 -5.57 -9.89 -14.01
C ALA A 74 -4.75 -9.93 -12.70
N SER A 75 -5.25 -10.59 -11.66
CA SER A 75 -4.63 -10.64 -10.34
C SER A 75 -4.75 -12.00 -9.66
N ARG A 76 -5.05 -13.04 -10.44
CA ARG A 76 -5.20 -14.40 -9.89
C ARG A 76 -3.88 -15.08 -9.55
N ARG A 77 -2.77 -14.54 -10.03
CA ARG A 77 -1.46 -15.15 -9.87
C ARG A 77 -0.41 -14.10 -9.58
N LEU A 78 0.50 -14.40 -8.67
CA LEU A 78 1.77 -13.70 -8.50
C LEU A 78 2.88 -14.69 -8.85
N THR A 79 3.67 -14.36 -9.87
CA THR A 79 4.79 -15.20 -10.32
C THR A 79 6.09 -14.69 -9.73
N PHE A 80 6.81 -15.56 -9.02
CA PHE A 80 8.18 -15.30 -8.60
C PHE A 80 9.15 -15.84 -9.64
N ALA A 81 10.13 -15.05 -10.04
CA ALA A 81 11.09 -15.40 -11.08
C ALA A 81 12.53 -15.08 -10.67
N ASP A 82 13.51 -15.62 -11.38
CA ASP A 82 14.89 -15.19 -11.30
C ASP A 82 15.14 -13.96 -12.21
N HIS A 83 16.34 -13.36 -12.10
CA HIS A 83 16.75 -12.19 -12.89
C HIS A 83 16.80 -12.43 -14.42
N ARG A 84 16.65 -13.67 -14.86
CA ARG A 84 16.50 -14.05 -16.28
C ARG A 84 15.05 -14.28 -16.67
N LEU A 85 14.11 -13.86 -15.80
CA LEU A 85 12.66 -14.01 -15.94
C LEU A 85 12.18 -15.46 -16.04
N ARG A 86 12.96 -16.43 -15.55
CA ARG A 86 12.53 -17.83 -15.46
C ARG A 86 11.70 -17.98 -14.19
N ALA A 87 10.48 -18.46 -14.34
CA ALA A 87 9.57 -18.68 -13.22
C ALA A 87 10.16 -19.69 -12.22
N LEU A 88 10.15 -19.35 -10.94
CA LEU A 88 10.60 -20.19 -9.82
C LEU A 88 9.42 -20.76 -9.06
N SER A 89 8.40 -19.94 -8.82
CA SER A 89 7.19 -20.36 -8.13
C SER A 89 6.02 -19.45 -8.49
N GLU A 90 4.81 -19.95 -8.28
CA GLU A 90 3.58 -19.21 -8.48
C GLU A 90 2.73 -19.28 -7.21
N GLN A 91 2.17 -18.15 -6.85
CA GLN A 91 1.14 -18.05 -5.83
C GLN A 91 -0.18 -17.73 -6.51
N THR A 92 -1.15 -18.62 -6.39
CA THR A 92 -2.50 -18.39 -6.89
C THR A 92 -3.41 -17.90 -5.78
N PHE A 93 -4.30 -16.98 -6.13
CA PHE A 93 -5.36 -16.48 -5.27
C PHE A 93 -6.68 -17.09 -5.71
N ASP A 94 -7.49 -17.54 -4.78
CA ASP A 94 -8.81 -18.12 -5.10
C ASP A 94 -9.74 -17.00 -5.61
N ALA A 95 -10.64 -17.36 -6.53
CA ALA A 95 -11.60 -16.41 -7.11
C ALA A 95 -12.62 -15.88 -6.05
N THR A 96 -12.69 -16.53 -4.90
CA THR A 96 -13.49 -16.14 -3.74
C THR A 96 -12.78 -15.15 -2.81
N ASP A 97 -11.47 -14.97 -2.98
CA ASP A 97 -10.73 -13.96 -2.22
C ASP A 97 -11.12 -12.58 -2.78
N GLU A 98 -11.92 -11.84 -2.03
CA GLU A 98 -12.25 -10.45 -2.36
C GLU A 98 -10.98 -9.60 -2.25
N ALA A 99 -10.16 -9.60 -3.30
CA ALA A 99 -9.02 -8.72 -3.43
C ALA A 99 -9.23 -7.80 -4.63
N LEU A 100 -8.98 -6.51 -4.44
CA LEU A 100 -9.03 -5.52 -5.50
C LEU A 100 -7.62 -5.01 -5.78
N PHE A 101 -7.34 -4.81 -7.06
CA PHE A 101 -6.11 -4.19 -7.52
C PHE A 101 -6.45 -2.87 -8.23
N ILE A 102 -6.13 -1.77 -7.58
CA ILE A 102 -6.47 -0.42 -8.04
C ILE A 102 -5.23 0.47 -8.07
N GLY A 103 -5.18 1.43 -8.99
CA GLY A 103 -4.15 2.47 -8.99
C GLY A 103 -4.25 3.35 -7.74
N ARG A 104 -3.12 3.78 -7.21
CA ARG A 104 -3.08 4.66 -6.02
C ARG A 104 -3.78 6.00 -6.28
N VAL A 105 -3.58 6.60 -7.46
CA VAL A 105 -4.20 7.87 -7.83
C VAL A 105 -5.72 7.72 -7.97
N PRO A 106 -6.26 6.73 -8.73
CA PRO A 106 -7.69 6.47 -8.77
C PRO A 106 -8.31 6.26 -7.39
N LEU A 107 -7.71 5.43 -6.54
CA LEU A 107 -8.23 5.19 -5.20
C LEU A 107 -8.25 6.47 -4.35
N ARG A 108 -7.15 7.24 -4.36
CA ARG A 108 -7.06 8.50 -3.62
C ARG A 108 -8.10 9.51 -4.10
N THR A 109 -8.29 9.61 -5.41
CA THR A 109 -9.27 10.53 -6.03
C THR A 109 -10.71 10.12 -5.67
N LEU A 110 -11.05 8.85 -5.78
CA LEU A 110 -12.38 8.35 -5.39
C LEU A 110 -12.67 8.54 -3.90
N LEU A 111 -11.66 8.35 -3.04
CA LEU A 111 -11.82 8.61 -1.61
C LEU A 111 -11.92 10.12 -1.28
N ALA A 112 -11.41 10.99 -2.13
CA ALA A 112 -11.54 12.44 -1.97
C ALA A 112 -12.87 12.98 -2.51
N ASP A 113 -13.53 12.22 -3.41
CA ASP A 113 -14.77 12.65 -4.04
C ASP A 113 -15.88 12.88 -3.00
N GLY A 114 -16.63 13.98 -3.18
CA GLY A 114 -17.67 14.42 -2.26
C GLY A 114 -17.19 14.99 -0.92
N LEU A 115 -15.86 15.11 -0.69
CA LEU A 115 -15.31 15.83 0.49
C LEU A 115 -15.15 17.33 0.23
N GLY A 116 -14.93 17.77 -1.01
CA GLY A 116 -14.90 19.18 -1.40
C GLY A 116 -14.03 20.04 -0.49
N ASP A 117 -14.61 21.12 0.04
CA ASP A 117 -13.92 22.09 0.93
C ASP A 117 -13.48 21.52 2.28
N ARG A 118 -13.85 20.28 2.60
CA ARG A 118 -13.34 19.59 3.78
C ARG A 118 -11.85 19.20 3.64
N ILE A 119 -11.30 19.21 2.42
CA ILE A 119 -9.88 18.94 2.19
C ILE A 119 -9.17 20.25 1.89
N ARG A 120 -8.18 20.57 2.70
CA ARG A 120 -7.27 21.69 2.49
C ARG A 120 -5.90 21.18 2.07
N PHE A 121 -5.55 21.40 0.82
CA PHE A 121 -4.22 21.14 0.28
C PHE A 121 -3.25 22.29 0.58
N GLY A 122 -1.94 22.03 0.49
CA GLY A 122 -0.88 22.99 0.79
C GLY A 122 -0.73 23.27 2.31
N ALA A 123 -1.43 22.54 3.16
CA ALA A 123 -1.45 22.71 4.61
C ALA A 123 -0.38 21.83 5.28
N THR A 124 0.81 22.37 5.47
CA THR A 124 1.91 21.67 6.15
C THR A 124 1.74 21.77 7.67
N TYR A 125 1.38 20.67 8.32
CA TYR A 125 1.27 20.58 9.77
C TYR A 125 2.62 20.79 10.45
N THR A 126 2.62 21.59 11.55
CA THR A 126 3.83 21.93 12.32
C THR A 126 3.76 21.49 13.79
N GLY A 127 2.57 21.32 14.35
CA GLY A 127 2.38 20.92 15.73
C GLY A 127 0.93 21.03 16.19
N HIS A 128 0.67 20.61 17.41
CA HIS A 128 -0.63 20.76 18.05
C HIS A 128 -0.49 21.06 19.56
N GLU A 129 -1.57 21.55 20.14
CA GLU A 129 -1.72 21.64 21.60
C GLU A 129 -3.11 21.17 21.99
N VAL A 130 -3.22 20.55 23.16
CA VAL A 130 -4.49 20.21 23.80
C VAL A 130 -4.84 21.32 24.78
N ARG A 131 -6.02 21.92 24.64
CA ARG A 131 -6.53 23.00 25.49
C ARG A 131 -7.12 22.45 26.78
N ASP A 132 -7.33 23.34 27.76
CA ASP A 132 -7.97 23.01 29.03
C ASP A 132 -9.42 22.50 28.83
N ASP A 133 -10.11 22.93 27.77
CA ASP A 133 -11.44 22.46 27.39
C ASP A 133 -11.43 21.06 26.73
N GLY A 134 -10.24 20.44 26.61
CA GLY A 134 -10.03 19.12 25.98
C GLY A 134 -9.96 19.13 24.45
N ARG A 135 -10.17 20.27 23.79
CA ARG A 135 -10.06 20.38 22.33
C ARG A 135 -8.61 20.51 21.88
N VAL A 136 -8.36 20.10 20.65
CA VAL A 136 -7.03 20.14 20.04
C VAL A 136 -6.94 21.27 19.03
N VAL A 137 -5.87 22.04 19.08
CA VAL A 137 -5.52 23.06 18.09
C VAL A 137 -4.38 22.55 17.24
N ALA A 138 -4.63 22.20 15.99
CA ALA A 138 -3.59 21.94 14.99
C ALA A 138 -3.02 23.25 14.44
N ARG A 139 -1.70 23.31 14.22
CA ARG A 139 -0.97 24.47 13.69
C ARG A 139 -0.34 24.12 12.36
N PHE A 140 -0.33 25.06 11.43
CA PHE A 140 0.23 24.90 10.09
C PHE A 140 1.32 25.92 9.80
N ALA A 141 2.17 25.61 8.81
CA ALA A 141 3.34 26.42 8.46
C ALA A 141 3.00 27.83 7.95
N ASP A 142 1.80 28.03 7.42
CA ASP A 142 1.29 29.31 6.96
C ASP A 142 0.70 30.18 8.12
N GLY A 143 0.85 29.72 9.36
CA GLY A 143 0.33 30.39 10.56
C GLY A 143 -1.14 30.11 10.86
N SER A 144 -1.86 29.41 10.00
CA SER A 144 -3.26 29.05 10.25
C SER A 144 -3.38 27.96 11.32
N THR A 145 -4.58 27.82 11.87
CA THR A 145 -4.91 26.82 12.88
C THR A 145 -6.24 26.13 12.54
N ASP A 146 -6.43 24.91 13.01
CA ASP A 146 -7.71 24.20 13.02
C ASP A 146 -8.00 23.69 14.44
N VAL A 147 -9.25 23.83 14.90
CA VAL A 147 -9.67 23.43 16.25
C VAL A 147 -10.69 22.31 16.13
N ALA A 148 -10.41 21.19 16.78
CA ALA A 148 -11.24 19.99 16.72
C ALA A 148 -11.34 19.30 18.09
N ASP A 149 -12.32 18.41 18.23
CA ASP A 149 -12.46 17.54 19.41
C ASP A 149 -11.45 16.38 19.35
N VAL A 150 -11.08 15.97 18.13
CA VAL A 150 -10.10 14.89 17.89
C VAL A 150 -9.17 15.28 16.75
N LEU A 151 -7.86 15.05 16.93
CA LEU A 151 -6.83 15.15 15.90
C LEU A 151 -6.31 13.77 15.54
N VAL A 152 -6.29 13.44 14.26
CA VAL A 152 -5.80 12.14 13.75
C VAL A 152 -4.62 12.33 12.82
N GLY A 153 -3.47 11.79 13.18
CA GLY A 153 -2.29 11.71 12.31
C GLY A 153 -2.45 10.58 11.28
N ALA A 154 -2.58 10.95 9.99
CA ALA A 154 -2.56 10.06 8.84
C ALA A 154 -1.50 10.51 7.82
N ASP A 155 -0.42 11.15 8.30
CA ASP A 155 0.60 11.89 7.57
C ASP A 155 1.79 11.00 7.13
N GLY A 156 1.59 9.67 7.16
CA GLY A 156 2.47 8.67 6.56
C GLY A 156 3.72 8.36 7.39
N ALA A 157 4.64 7.59 6.80
CA ALA A 157 5.78 7.00 7.50
C ALA A 157 6.71 7.99 8.23
N ARG A 158 6.68 9.27 7.86
CA ARG A 158 7.42 10.35 8.54
C ARG A 158 6.47 11.27 9.31
N SER A 159 5.51 10.66 9.99
CA SER A 159 4.47 11.37 10.72
C SER A 159 5.05 12.32 11.77
N ARG A 160 4.66 13.58 11.68
CA ARG A 160 4.95 14.56 12.72
C ARG A 160 3.96 14.44 13.88
N VAL A 161 2.72 14.03 13.63
CA VAL A 161 1.71 13.84 14.68
C VAL A 161 2.13 12.69 15.58
N ALA A 162 2.39 11.50 15.00
CA ALA A 162 2.78 10.34 15.79
C ALA A 162 4.15 10.54 16.48
N ALA A 163 5.08 11.23 15.82
CA ALA A 163 6.37 11.56 16.44
C ALA A 163 6.22 12.51 17.65
N ALA A 164 5.31 13.48 17.58
CA ALA A 164 5.01 14.35 18.71
C ALA A 164 4.37 13.59 19.87
N LEU A 165 3.48 12.63 19.59
CA LEU A 165 2.86 11.76 20.60
C LEU A 165 3.87 10.83 21.27
N ALA A 166 4.75 10.20 20.46
CA ALA A 166 5.73 9.21 20.95
C ALA A 166 7.01 9.84 21.52
N GLY A 167 7.21 11.16 21.34
CA GLY A 167 8.46 11.85 21.69
C GLY A 167 9.66 11.43 20.82
N ARG A 168 9.44 10.63 19.75
CA ARG A 168 10.46 10.12 18.82
C ARG A 168 9.82 9.73 17.49
N PRO A 169 10.59 9.62 16.40
CA PRO A 169 10.08 9.05 15.16
C PRO A 169 9.51 7.64 15.37
N THR A 170 8.36 7.37 14.76
CA THR A 170 7.66 6.05 14.83
C THR A 170 8.16 5.07 13.77
N SER A 171 8.94 5.53 12.79
CA SER A 171 9.54 4.71 11.76
C SER A 171 10.96 5.16 11.43
N VAL A 172 11.72 4.26 10.84
CA VAL A 172 13.09 4.51 10.37
C VAL A 172 13.24 4.05 8.92
N PRO A 173 14.17 4.65 8.14
CA PRO A 173 14.55 4.10 6.85
C PRO A 173 15.05 2.67 6.99
N CYS A 174 14.61 1.75 6.13
CA CYS A 174 15.07 0.35 6.20
C CYS A 174 16.28 0.07 5.28
N GLY A 175 16.90 1.10 4.71
CA GLY A 175 18.07 0.97 3.83
C GLY A 175 17.75 0.44 2.43
N TYR A 176 16.46 0.35 2.09
CA TYR A 176 15.94 -0.07 0.79
C TYR A 176 15.01 0.97 0.21
N GLY A 177 14.93 0.99 -1.11
CA GLY A 177 14.01 1.84 -1.84
C GLY A 177 13.54 1.18 -3.12
N CYS A 178 12.80 1.93 -3.91
CA CYS A 178 12.31 1.51 -5.20
C CYS A 178 12.37 2.68 -6.17
N ILE A 179 12.91 2.45 -7.35
CA ILE A 179 12.68 3.29 -8.51
C ILE A 179 11.54 2.67 -9.29
N ALA A 180 10.52 3.45 -9.58
CA ALA A 180 9.43 2.93 -10.37
C ALA A 180 8.91 3.92 -11.39
N ALA A 181 8.37 3.37 -12.48
CA ALA A 181 7.83 4.14 -13.58
C ALA A 181 6.82 3.30 -14.39
N ARG A 182 6.36 3.91 -15.48
CA ARG A 182 5.40 3.32 -16.42
C ARG A 182 6.00 3.29 -17.82
N ILE A 183 5.66 2.22 -18.56
CA ILE A 183 5.90 2.11 -19.99
C ILE A 183 4.53 2.09 -20.66
N PRO A 184 4.23 2.95 -21.64
CA PRO A 184 2.98 2.87 -22.38
C PRO A 184 2.76 1.47 -22.96
N LEU A 185 1.56 0.93 -22.77
CA LEU A 185 1.22 -0.42 -23.24
C LEU A 185 0.61 -0.35 -24.65
N ASP A 186 1.43 0.01 -25.62
CA ASP A 186 1.11 -0.04 -27.06
C ASP A 186 1.21 -1.47 -27.63
N ALA A 187 1.01 -1.62 -28.93
CA ALA A 187 1.06 -2.92 -29.60
C ALA A 187 2.44 -3.60 -29.50
N ASP A 188 3.52 -2.81 -29.63
CA ASP A 188 4.90 -3.32 -29.55
C ASP A 188 5.24 -3.77 -28.12
N THR A 189 4.94 -2.96 -27.13
CA THR A 189 5.13 -3.29 -25.71
C THR A 189 4.31 -4.52 -25.31
N ARG A 190 3.06 -4.64 -25.78
CA ARG A 190 2.22 -5.83 -25.54
C ARG A 190 2.85 -7.11 -26.08
N GLY A 191 3.43 -7.06 -27.28
CA GLY A 191 4.10 -8.20 -27.91
C GLY A 191 5.39 -8.63 -27.20
N ARG A 192 5.94 -7.79 -26.34
CA ARG A 192 7.18 -8.03 -25.59
C ARG A 192 6.99 -8.26 -24.09
N LEU A 193 5.74 -8.35 -23.62
CA LEU A 193 5.48 -8.60 -22.20
C LEU A 193 6.08 -9.94 -21.77
N PRO A 194 6.84 -9.98 -20.67
CA PRO A 194 7.38 -11.22 -20.14
C PRO A 194 6.29 -12.22 -19.73
N ALA A 195 6.50 -13.51 -20.00
CA ALA A 195 5.56 -14.57 -19.64
C ALA A 195 5.22 -14.63 -18.14
N ILE A 196 6.09 -14.12 -17.27
CA ILE A 196 5.83 -14.03 -15.83
C ILE A 196 4.62 -13.13 -15.48
N LEU A 197 4.13 -12.34 -16.43
CA LEU A 197 2.94 -11.47 -16.28
C LEU A 197 1.64 -12.16 -16.72
N GLU A 198 1.68 -13.37 -17.20
CA GLU A 198 0.47 -14.11 -17.55
C GLU A 198 -0.38 -14.37 -16.28
N GLY A 199 -1.58 -13.80 -16.27
CA GLY A 199 -2.55 -13.98 -15.19
C GLY A 199 -2.28 -13.16 -13.91
N GLY A 200 -1.30 -12.23 -13.93
CA GLY A 200 -1.07 -11.34 -12.80
C GLY A 200 0.32 -10.71 -12.74
N PRO A 201 0.67 -10.06 -11.62
CA PRO A 201 1.96 -9.44 -11.43
C PRO A 201 3.10 -10.46 -11.31
N GLY A 202 4.32 -10.01 -11.62
CA GLY A 202 5.56 -10.76 -11.46
C GLY A 202 6.54 -10.05 -10.52
N LEU A 203 7.28 -10.83 -9.74
CA LEU A 203 8.41 -10.36 -8.95
C LEU A 203 9.65 -11.18 -9.30
N ALA A 204 10.57 -10.59 -10.04
CA ALA A 204 11.85 -11.20 -10.34
C ALA A 204 12.90 -10.80 -9.28
N ILE A 205 13.70 -11.76 -8.81
CA ILE A 205 14.74 -11.56 -7.82
C ILE A 205 16.09 -11.80 -8.46
N GLY A 206 17.01 -10.86 -8.27
CA GLY A 206 18.34 -10.87 -8.88
C GLY A 206 19.47 -10.72 -7.88
N PRO A 207 20.70 -10.66 -8.41
CA PRO A 207 21.89 -10.45 -7.58
C PRO A 207 21.84 -9.09 -6.85
N ARG A 208 22.70 -8.93 -5.85
CA ARG A 208 22.87 -7.72 -5.02
C ARG A 208 21.61 -7.29 -4.24
N GLY A 209 20.63 -8.19 -4.02
CA GLY A 209 19.38 -7.81 -3.31
C GLY A 209 18.41 -7.02 -4.16
N LEU A 210 18.61 -6.98 -5.47
CA LEU A 210 17.69 -6.32 -6.39
C LEU A 210 16.46 -7.19 -6.66
N GLY A 211 15.29 -6.57 -6.69
CA GLY A 211 14.03 -7.16 -7.12
C GLY A 211 13.35 -6.29 -8.15
N MET A 212 12.75 -6.91 -9.17
CA MET A 212 11.97 -6.22 -10.19
C MET A 212 10.51 -6.65 -10.07
N PHE A 213 9.67 -5.76 -9.63
CA PHE A 213 8.23 -5.92 -9.66
C PHE A 213 7.69 -5.42 -10.99
N LEU A 214 6.81 -6.20 -11.61
CA LEU A 214 6.18 -5.90 -12.90
C LEU A 214 4.69 -6.18 -12.82
N THR A 215 3.86 -5.29 -13.37
CA THR A 215 2.42 -5.51 -13.52
C THR A 215 1.88 -4.76 -14.73
N ALA A 216 1.11 -5.44 -15.57
CA ALA A 216 0.40 -4.80 -16.67
C ALA A 216 -0.93 -4.23 -16.19
N HIS A 217 -1.21 -2.98 -16.56
CA HIS A 217 -2.53 -2.37 -16.46
C HIS A 217 -3.10 -2.20 -17.86
N ASP A 218 -4.14 -2.95 -18.16
CA ASP A 218 -4.82 -2.90 -19.45
C ASP A 218 -6.33 -2.74 -19.24
N PRO A 219 -6.88 -1.52 -19.37
CA PRO A 219 -8.32 -1.30 -19.28
C PRO A 219 -9.13 -2.08 -20.33
N ALA A 220 -8.51 -2.41 -21.49
CA ALA A 220 -9.19 -3.20 -22.51
C ALA A 220 -9.44 -4.66 -22.08
N SER A 221 -8.74 -5.15 -21.06
CA SER A 221 -9.01 -6.46 -20.46
C SER A 221 -10.28 -6.49 -19.60
N GLY A 222 -10.96 -5.37 -19.46
CA GLY A 222 -12.14 -5.16 -18.62
C GLY A 222 -11.81 -4.64 -17.23
N ALA A 223 -12.81 -4.09 -16.56
CA ALA A 223 -12.76 -3.71 -15.15
C ALA A 223 -13.46 -4.77 -14.29
N ALA A 224 -13.34 -4.68 -12.97
CA ALA A 224 -14.06 -5.56 -12.04
C ALA A 224 -15.59 -5.41 -12.15
N VAL A 225 -16.04 -4.27 -12.64
CA VAL A 225 -17.46 -3.94 -12.92
C VAL A 225 -17.54 -3.12 -14.20
N ASP A 226 -18.61 -3.30 -14.94
CA ASP A 226 -18.88 -2.43 -16.10
C ASP A 226 -19.08 -0.97 -15.62
N PRO A 227 -18.26 -0.02 -16.10
CA PRO A 227 -18.41 1.39 -15.77
C PRO A 227 -19.81 1.96 -16.01
N ALA A 228 -20.58 1.43 -16.98
CA ALA A 228 -21.96 1.85 -17.25
C ALA A 228 -22.92 1.56 -16.09
N THR A 229 -22.57 0.71 -15.14
CA THR A 229 -23.35 0.43 -13.92
C THR A 229 -23.15 1.45 -12.80
N CYS A 230 -22.15 2.33 -12.93
CA CYS A 230 -21.87 3.38 -11.95
C CYS A 230 -22.75 4.61 -12.23
N ARG A 231 -23.72 4.88 -11.36
CA ARG A 231 -24.74 5.92 -11.59
C ARG A 231 -24.35 7.30 -11.07
N ASP A 232 -23.78 7.34 -9.86
CA ASP A 232 -23.60 8.59 -9.12
C ASP A 232 -22.15 9.08 -9.11
N VAL A 233 -21.18 8.16 -9.23
CA VAL A 233 -19.74 8.44 -9.21
C VAL A 233 -19.10 7.70 -10.38
N SER A 234 -18.36 8.43 -11.21
CA SER A 234 -17.70 7.84 -12.38
C SER A 234 -16.44 7.07 -11.97
N PRO A 235 -16.22 5.87 -12.51
CA PRO A 235 -14.94 5.18 -12.35
C PRO A 235 -13.83 5.94 -13.05
N ILE A 236 -12.62 5.77 -12.55
CA ILE A 236 -11.41 6.41 -13.07
C ILE A 236 -10.61 5.35 -13.81
N THR A 237 -10.48 5.51 -15.12
CA THR A 237 -9.68 4.64 -15.98
C THR A 237 -8.31 5.25 -16.21
N GLU A 238 -7.25 4.53 -15.85
CA GLU A 238 -5.88 4.91 -16.16
C GLU A 238 -5.49 4.47 -17.58
N ALA A 239 -4.57 5.16 -18.23
CA ALA A 239 -4.02 4.75 -19.52
C ALA A 239 -3.34 3.37 -19.41
N PRO A 240 -3.41 2.54 -20.48
CA PRO A 240 -2.72 1.24 -20.49
C PRO A 240 -1.22 1.41 -20.27
N ALA A 241 -0.67 0.66 -19.32
CA ALA A 241 0.75 0.76 -18.99
C ALA A 241 1.29 -0.57 -18.43
N LEU A 242 2.54 -0.86 -18.75
CA LEU A 242 3.36 -1.74 -17.93
C LEU A 242 3.97 -0.90 -16.80
N ILE A 243 3.64 -1.24 -15.57
CA ILE A 243 4.19 -0.61 -14.37
C ILE A 243 5.33 -1.49 -13.86
N TRP A 244 6.47 -0.88 -13.62
CA TRP A 244 7.64 -1.57 -13.08
C TRP A 244 8.19 -0.86 -11.86
N GLY A 245 8.83 -1.62 -10.97
CA GLY A 245 9.50 -1.12 -9.79
C GLY A 245 10.77 -1.91 -9.50
N LEU A 246 11.93 -1.26 -9.62
CA LEU A 246 13.21 -1.81 -9.22
C LEU A 246 13.43 -1.54 -7.74
N ILE A 247 13.39 -2.60 -6.95
CA ILE A 247 13.58 -2.59 -5.50
C ILE A 247 15.02 -2.94 -5.21
N GLY A 248 15.69 -2.20 -4.33
CA GLY A 248 17.07 -2.49 -3.99
C GLY A 248 17.60 -1.67 -2.82
N PRO A 249 18.86 -1.94 -2.41
CA PRO A 249 19.56 -1.10 -1.43
C PRO A 249 19.59 0.36 -1.87
N ASP A 250 19.36 1.28 -0.94
CA ASP A 250 19.40 2.73 -1.23
C ASP A 250 20.72 3.15 -1.88
N ALA A 251 21.84 2.56 -1.47
CA ALA A 251 23.16 2.86 -2.03
C ALA A 251 23.30 2.47 -3.51
N ASP A 252 22.61 1.42 -3.96
CA ASP A 252 22.62 0.98 -5.36
C ASP A 252 21.69 1.83 -6.23
N LEU A 253 20.61 2.34 -5.66
CA LEU A 253 19.60 3.15 -6.36
C LEU A 253 19.89 4.65 -6.29
N ARG A 254 20.78 5.08 -5.40
CA ARG A 254 21.22 6.46 -5.21
C ARG A 254 22.72 6.50 -4.85
N PRO A 255 23.60 6.14 -5.78
CA PRO A 255 25.02 5.92 -5.48
C PRO A 255 25.73 7.13 -4.87
N ASP A 256 25.27 8.35 -5.19
CA ASP A 256 25.89 9.58 -4.70
C ASP A 256 25.07 10.27 -3.59
N GLY A 257 24.10 9.58 -2.99
CA GLY A 257 23.16 10.18 -2.04
C GLY A 257 22.26 11.25 -2.64
N THR A 258 22.36 11.49 -3.96
CA THR A 258 21.54 12.43 -4.71
C THR A 258 20.09 11.91 -4.84
N ARG A 259 19.21 12.79 -5.25
CA ARG A 259 17.84 12.41 -5.67
C ARG A 259 17.75 12.62 -7.18
N PRO A 260 18.15 11.64 -8.00
CA PRO A 260 17.90 11.74 -9.43
C PRO A 260 16.42 11.83 -9.69
N GLU A 261 16.04 12.52 -10.76
CA GLU A 261 14.65 12.70 -11.20
C GLU A 261 14.53 12.40 -12.69
N GLY A 262 13.34 12.03 -13.12
CA GLY A 262 13.03 11.81 -14.54
C GLY A 262 13.97 10.83 -15.23
N PRO A 263 14.60 11.25 -16.36
CA PRO A 263 15.48 10.37 -17.15
C PRO A 263 16.64 9.75 -16.33
N ALA A 264 17.24 10.51 -15.43
CA ALA A 264 18.35 10.02 -14.60
C ALA A 264 17.96 8.86 -13.69
N LEU A 265 16.70 8.79 -13.22
CA LEU A 265 16.19 7.62 -12.49
C LEU A 265 16.09 6.38 -13.36
N VAL A 266 15.66 6.54 -14.61
CA VAL A 266 15.59 5.43 -15.58
C VAL A 266 16.98 4.91 -15.88
N ASP A 267 17.95 5.80 -16.09
CA ASP A 267 19.35 5.42 -16.35
C ASP A 267 19.95 4.64 -15.18
N VAL A 268 19.72 5.09 -13.94
CA VAL A 268 20.13 4.36 -12.73
C VAL A 268 19.50 2.96 -12.71
N ALA A 269 18.20 2.86 -12.98
CA ALA A 269 17.51 1.57 -12.96
C ALA A 269 18.03 0.62 -14.03
N VAL A 270 18.19 1.07 -15.28
CA VAL A 270 18.74 0.27 -16.38
C VAL A 270 20.18 -0.14 -16.11
N GLY A 271 21.01 0.77 -15.60
CA GLY A 271 22.39 0.52 -15.21
C GLY A 271 22.52 -0.54 -14.10
N ALA A 272 21.61 -0.51 -13.11
CA ALA A 272 21.59 -1.48 -12.02
C ALA A 272 21.26 -2.92 -12.49
N LEU A 273 20.62 -3.09 -13.65
CA LEU A 273 20.20 -4.37 -14.21
C LEU A 273 21.29 -5.09 -15.03
N GLY A 274 22.57 -4.80 -14.79
CA GLY A 274 23.67 -5.56 -15.38
C GLY A 274 23.55 -7.06 -15.11
N GLY A 275 23.53 -7.88 -16.18
CA GLY A 275 23.37 -9.34 -16.09
C GLY A 275 21.93 -9.86 -15.94
N TRP A 276 20.93 -8.98 -15.94
CA TRP A 276 19.52 -9.35 -16.07
C TRP A 276 19.13 -9.68 -17.51
N ALA A 277 17.95 -10.25 -17.71
CA ALA A 277 17.42 -10.56 -19.05
C ALA A 277 17.48 -9.32 -19.96
N GLU A 278 18.03 -9.49 -21.16
CA GLU A 278 18.19 -8.39 -22.13
C GLU A 278 16.84 -7.82 -22.57
N ASP A 279 15.84 -8.70 -22.75
CA ASP A 279 14.48 -8.29 -23.11
C ASP A 279 13.88 -7.33 -22.06
N LEU A 280 14.15 -7.57 -20.76
CA LEU A 280 13.72 -6.67 -19.69
C LEU A 280 14.40 -5.30 -19.79
N ARG A 281 15.72 -5.29 -20.01
CA ARG A 281 16.49 -4.04 -20.13
C ARG A 281 16.03 -3.22 -21.34
N THR A 282 15.82 -3.88 -22.45
CA THR A 282 15.28 -3.27 -23.69
C THR A 282 13.86 -2.72 -23.46
N LEU A 283 13.03 -3.46 -22.72
CA LEU A 283 11.67 -3.04 -22.41
C LEU A 283 11.69 -1.76 -21.53
N LEU A 284 12.57 -1.72 -20.53
CA LEU A 284 12.69 -0.54 -19.65
C LEU A 284 13.22 0.71 -20.36
N ALA A 285 13.94 0.56 -21.46
CA ALA A 285 14.35 1.68 -22.29
C ALA A 285 13.16 2.46 -22.89
N GLY A 286 11.99 1.83 -23.02
CA GLY A 286 10.73 2.48 -23.42
C GLY A 286 9.98 3.20 -22.31
N THR A 287 10.58 3.37 -21.13
CA THR A 287 9.95 4.05 -19.99
C THR A 287 9.64 5.51 -20.28
N ASP A 288 8.43 5.94 -19.93
CA ASP A 288 8.12 7.37 -19.83
C ASP A 288 8.83 7.98 -18.61
N PRO A 289 9.90 8.77 -18.82
CA PRO A 289 10.71 9.27 -17.71
C PRO A 289 9.98 10.27 -16.82
N THR A 290 8.88 10.88 -17.31
CA THR A 290 8.07 11.80 -16.52
C THR A 290 7.32 11.09 -15.39
N THR A 291 7.13 9.77 -15.51
CA THR A 291 6.49 8.93 -14.51
C THR A 291 7.47 8.34 -13.49
N ALA A 292 8.79 8.47 -13.73
CA ALA A 292 9.80 7.88 -12.89
C ALA A 292 9.90 8.60 -11.53
N ALA A 293 9.87 7.82 -10.45
CA ALA A 293 10.00 8.34 -9.10
C ALA A 293 10.78 7.36 -8.20
N PHE A 294 11.49 7.92 -7.22
CA PHE A 294 12.16 7.15 -6.18
C PHE A 294 11.37 7.17 -4.87
N PHE A 295 11.24 6.02 -4.26
CA PHE A 295 10.54 5.81 -2.99
C PHE A 295 11.47 5.13 -1.98
N GLY A 296 11.97 5.87 -0.98
CA GLY A 296 12.69 5.29 0.13
C GLY A 296 11.73 4.56 1.08
N TYR A 297 12.07 3.34 1.45
CA TYR A 297 11.25 2.52 2.32
C TYR A 297 11.52 2.82 3.79
N HIS A 298 10.44 2.88 4.56
CA HIS A 298 10.47 3.03 6.01
C HIS A 298 9.81 1.83 6.66
N THR A 299 10.19 1.55 7.89
CA THR A 299 9.55 0.52 8.72
C THR A 299 9.49 0.96 10.17
N CYS A 300 8.46 0.56 10.88
CA CYS A 300 8.44 0.56 12.33
C CYS A 300 9.07 -0.74 12.85
N ASP A 301 9.33 -0.80 14.15
CA ASP A 301 9.67 -2.03 14.85
C ASP A 301 8.37 -2.77 15.22
N PRO A 302 8.09 -3.95 14.62
CA PRO A 302 6.85 -4.69 14.91
C PRO A 302 6.83 -5.37 16.28
N ASP A 303 7.94 -5.39 16.99
CA ASP A 303 8.07 -5.99 18.32
C ASP A 303 8.02 -4.93 19.45
N ALA A 304 8.03 -3.65 19.08
CA ALA A 304 7.81 -2.54 20.00
C ALA A 304 6.32 -2.22 20.18
N ASP A 305 6.02 -1.46 21.23
CA ASP A 305 4.71 -0.82 21.33
C ASP A 305 4.56 0.20 20.19
N LEU A 306 3.57 -0.01 19.32
CA LEU A 306 3.30 0.84 18.17
C LEU A 306 2.62 2.16 18.56
N THR A 307 1.99 2.23 19.73
CA THR A 307 1.28 3.40 20.24
C THR A 307 1.75 3.78 21.64
N PRO A 308 3.04 4.14 21.83
CA PRO A 308 3.63 4.41 23.13
C PRO A 308 3.19 5.77 23.70
N TRP A 309 1.93 6.10 23.57
CA TRP A 309 1.31 7.32 24.08
C TRP A 309 -0.06 7.02 24.68
N PRO A 310 -0.50 7.83 25.67
CA PRO A 310 -1.79 7.64 26.30
C PRO A 310 -2.92 7.88 25.30
N ALA A 311 -4.00 7.15 25.45
CA ALA A 311 -5.24 7.41 24.73
C ALA A 311 -5.81 8.78 25.10
N GLY A 312 -6.31 9.52 24.10
CA GLY A 312 -6.79 10.89 24.31
C GLY A 312 -7.34 11.50 23.02
N PRO A 313 -7.46 12.82 22.97
CA PRO A 313 -8.02 13.50 21.81
C PRO A 313 -7.07 13.53 20.60
N VAL A 314 -5.86 13.04 20.72
CA VAL A 314 -4.91 12.93 19.61
C VAL A 314 -4.51 11.47 19.44
N THR A 315 -4.61 10.96 18.21
CA THR A 315 -4.18 9.60 17.82
C THR A 315 -3.62 9.58 16.40
N ALA A 316 -3.18 8.42 15.93
CA ALA A 316 -2.66 8.26 14.57
C ALA A 316 -3.03 6.90 13.98
N LEU A 317 -2.98 6.77 12.64
CA LEU A 317 -3.30 5.54 11.90
C LEU A 317 -2.39 5.34 10.69
N GLY A 318 -2.42 4.14 10.15
CA GLY A 318 -1.70 3.79 8.93
C GLY A 318 -0.17 3.86 9.09
N ASP A 319 0.52 4.25 8.03
CA ASP A 319 1.98 4.35 8.04
C ASP A 319 2.52 5.36 9.07
N ALA A 320 1.69 6.23 9.62
CA ALA A 320 2.08 7.08 10.74
C ALA A 320 2.43 6.28 12.00
N VAL A 321 1.85 5.09 12.14
CA VAL A 321 2.05 4.19 13.29
C VAL A 321 2.84 2.95 12.89
N HIS A 322 2.41 2.26 11.84
CA HIS A 322 2.92 0.94 11.44
C HIS A 322 3.50 0.95 10.02
N ALA A 323 4.36 1.93 9.74
CA ALA A 323 5.08 2.00 8.47
C ALA A 323 5.72 0.65 8.13
N MET A 324 5.54 0.22 6.87
CA MET A 324 6.08 -1.04 6.37
C MET A 324 6.55 -0.91 4.92
N PRO A 325 7.56 -1.67 4.49
CA PRO A 325 7.93 -1.74 3.09
C PRO A 325 6.75 -2.22 2.23
N PRO A 326 6.55 -1.68 1.02
CA PRO A 326 5.42 -2.07 0.17
C PRO A 326 5.56 -3.49 -0.41
N THR A 327 6.63 -4.20 -0.10
CA THR A 327 6.95 -5.56 -0.56
C THR A 327 5.88 -6.60 -0.22
N GLY A 328 5.10 -6.39 0.83
CA GLY A 328 3.95 -7.22 1.20
C GLY A 328 2.61 -6.76 0.62
N GLY A 329 2.56 -5.59 -0.03
CA GLY A 329 1.33 -5.04 -0.64
C GLY A 329 0.22 -4.64 0.35
N GLY A 330 0.44 -4.73 1.67
CA GLY A 330 -0.62 -4.63 2.68
C GLY A 330 -0.81 -3.27 3.35
N SER A 331 0.10 -2.28 3.15
CA SER A 331 0.07 -1.01 3.90
C SER A 331 -1.23 -0.23 3.71
N ALA A 332 -1.67 -0.01 2.46
CA ALA A 332 -2.90 0.72 2.19
C ALA A 332 -4.14 -0.01 2.74
N ALA A 333 -4.21 -1.34 2.58
CA ALA A 333 -5.29 -2.16 3.11
C ALA A 333 -5.38 -2.07 4.65
N THR A 334 -4.22 -2.09 5.32
CA THR A 334 -4.14 -1.95 6.79
C THR A 334 -4.62 -0.57 7.22
N ALA A 335 -4.20 0.51 6.53
CA ALA A 335 -4.63 1.87 6.84
C ALA A 335 -6.15 2.09 6.62
N ILE A 336 -6.75 1.46 5.62
CA ILE A 336 -8.21 1.47 5.41
C ILE A 336 -8.92 0.77 6.57
N ARG A 337 -8.38 -0.37 7.01
CA ARG A 337 -8.92 -1.11 8.16
C ARG A 337 -8.87 -0.28 9.43
N ASP A 338 -7.74 0.40 9.69
CA ASP A 338 -7.61 1.34 10.81
C ASP A 338 -8.68 2.42 10.76
N ALA A 339 -8.87 3.03 9.59
CA ALA A 339 -9.86 4.09 9.38
C ALA A 339 -11.28 3.61 9.77
N GLY A 340 -11.65 2.40 9.38
CA GLY A 340 -12.95 1.80 9.72
C GLY A 340 -13.11 1.55 11.22
N HIS A 341 -12.08 1.03 11.88
CA HIS A 341 -12.09 0.80 13.33
C HIS A 341 -12.19 2.12 14.10
N LEU A 342 -11.34 3.11 13.75
CA LEU A 342 -11.37 4.40 14.42
C LEU A 342 -12.73 5.11 14.21
N ALA A 343 -13.26 5.09 12.99
CA ALA A 343 -14.58 5.68 12.72
C ALA A 343 -15.68 5.05 13.58
N THR A 344 -15.68 3.72 13.72
CA THR A 344 -16.65 2.99 14.55
C THR A 344 -16.59 3.45 16.02
N GLU A 345 -15.39 3.57 16.58
CA GLU A 345 -15.20 4.00 17.96
C GLU A 345 -15.57 5.49 18.17
N LEU A 346 -15.25 6.36 17.19
CA LEU A 346 -15.63 7.77 17.26
C LEU A 346 -17.14 7.99 17.13
N VAL A 347 -17.84 7.17 16.35
CA VAL A 347 -19.31 7.16 16.31
C VAL A 347 -19.89 6.80 17.68
N ALA A 348 -19.36 5.75 18.32
CA ALA A 348 -19.79 5.37 19.67
C ALA A 348 -19.54 6.49 20.70
N ALA A 349 -18.44 7.23 20.57
CA ALA A 349 -18.15 8.37 21.44
C ALA A 349 -19.11 9.56 21.17
N ARG A 350 -19.42 9.86 19.90
CA ARG A 350 -20.39 10.91 19.55
C ARG A 350 -21.79 10.61 20.13
N ASP A 351 -22.21 9.36 20.07
CA ASP A 351 -23.54 8.91 20.51
C ASP A 351 -23.64 8.72 22.02
N GLY A 352 -22.59 9.05 22.77
CA GLY A 352 -22.56 8.95 24.23
C GLY A 352 -22.34 7.54 24.79
N GLY A 353 -22.09 6.54 23.92
CA GLY A 353 -21.76 5.17 24.33
C GLY A 353 -20.28 5.00 24.77
N SER A 354 -19.46 6.02 24.59
CA SER A 354 -18.04 6.01 24.94
C SER A 354 -17.52 7.45 25.19
N THR A 355 -16.30 7.56 25.72
CA THR A 355 -15.56 8.84 25.71
C THR A 355 -14.53 8.82 24.57
N ILE A 356 -14.03 10.00 24.17
CA ILE A 356 -12.97 10.10 23.16
C ILE A 356 -11.74 9.27 23.58
N ALA A 357 -11.32 9.39 24.84
CA ALA A 357 -10.19 8.63 25.37
C ALA A 357 -10.40 7.11 25.30
N LEU A 358 -11.60 6.62 25.65
CA LEU A 358 -11.91 5.20 25.56
C LEU A 358 -12.01 4.73 24.09
N ALA A 359 -12.57 5.55 23.21
CA ALA A 359 -12.65 5.27 21.76
C ALA A 359 -11.25 5.12 21.14
N THR A 360 -10.34 6.05 21.42
CA THR A 360 -8.96 5.97 20.92
C THR A 360 -8.19 4.80 21.55
N LEU A 361 -8.41 4.49 22.82
CA LEU A 361 -7.82 3.32 23.48
C LEU A 361 -8.25 2.00 22.81
N ARG A 362 -9.55 1.83 22.56
CA ARG A 362 -10.08 0.64 21.90
C ARG A 362 -9.55 0.49 20.47
N PHE A 363 -9.51 1.60 19.74
CA PHE A 363 -8.90 1.65 18.41
C PHE A 363 -7.44 1.21 18.43
N GLN A 364 -6.60 1.81 19.30
CA GLN A 364 -5.18 1.48 19.44
C GLN A 364 -4.99 0.01 19.80
N SER A 365 -5.77 -0.52 20.74
CA SER A 365 -5.74 -1.94 21.14
C SER A 365 -6.12 -2.87 20.00
N THR A 366 -7.13 -2.51 19.19
CA THR A 366 -7.56 -3.29 18.03
C THR A 366 -6.48 -3.30 16.95
N MET A 367 -5.89 -2.15 16.65
CA MET A 367 -4.81 -1.99 15.66
C MET A 367 -3.57 -2.79 16.08
N ALA A 368 -3.19 -2.76 17.36
CA ALA A 368 -2.08 -3.55 17.91
C ALA A 368 -2.27 -5.07 17.74
N GLY A 369 -3.50 -5.54 17.60
CA GLY A 369 -3.82 -6.95 17.39
C GLY A 369 -3.53 -7.47 15.97
N TYR A 370 -3.29 -6.62 14.97
CA TYR A 370 -3.05 -7.06 13.60
C TYR A 370 -1.90 -6.32 12.87
N ALA A 371 -1.63 -5.07 13.20
CA ALA A 371 -0.64 -4.27 12.48
C ALA A 371 0.78 -4.84 12.57
N PRO A 372 1.27 -5.33 13.74
CA PRO A 372 2.59 -5.92 13.85
C PRO A 372 2.83 -7.08 12.89
N ASP A 373 1.84 -7.95 12.70
CA ASP A 373 1.96 -9.10 11.80
C ASP A 373 2.08 -8.65 10.34
N ARG A 374 1.35 -7.59 9.93
CA ARG A 374 1.47 -7.00 8.59
C ARG A 374 2.86 -6.42 8.34
N VAL A 375 3.45 -5.78 9.35
CA VAL A 375 4.83 -5.28 9.27
C VAL A 375 5.82 -6.44 9.15
N ARG A 376 5.66 -7.51 9.96
CA ARG A 376 6.52 -8.72 9.90
C ARG A 376 6.43 -9.42 8.55
N ASP A 377 5.22 -9.53 7.97
CA ASP A 377 5.00 -10.09 6.64
C ASP A 377 5.76 -9.30 5.57
N ALA A 378 5.62 -7.97 5.56
CA ALA A 378 6.31 -7.09 4.62
C ALA A 378 7.83 -7.18 4.75
N LEU A 379 8.36 -7.16 5.97
CA LEU A 379 9.78 -7.35 6.26
C LEU A 379 10.25 -8.76 5.88
N GLY A 380 9.40 -9.78 6.03
CA GLY A 380 9.68 -11.16 5.64
C GLY A 380 9.96 -11.30 4.14
N VAL A 381 9.17 -10.63 3.31
CA VAL A 381 9.40 -10.59 1.86
C VAL A 381 10.74 -9.91 1.54
N LEU A 382 11.01 -8.75 2.14
CA LEU A 382 12.27 -8.03 1.95
C LEU A 382 13.49 -8.86 2.36
N ARG A 383 13.44 -9.51 3.53
CA ARG A 383 14.50 -10.41 4.02
C ARG A 383 14.69 -11.62 3.08
N SER A 384 13.62 -12.14 2.49
CA SER A 384 13.69 -13.24 1.53
C SER A 384 14.40 -12.80 0.24
N MET A 385 14.12 -11.59 -0.25
CA MET A 385 14.85 -11.00 -1.38
C MET A 385 16.34 -10.87 -1.06
N GLN A 386 16.69 -10.35 0.12
CA GLN A 386 18.07 -10.21 0.57
C GLN A 386 18.81 -11.55 0.63
N ARG A 387 18.18 -12.60 1.15
CA ARG A 387 18.78 -13.94 1.24
C ARG A 387 19.00 -14.55 -0.15
N LEU A 388 18.01 -14.44 -1.03
CA LEU A 388 18.09 -14.97 -2.39
C LEU A 388 19.08 -14.21 -3.28
N ALA A 389 19.46 -13.00 -2.91
CA ALA A 389 20.51 -12.23 -3.56
C ALA A 389 21.90 -12.86 -3.42
N HIS A 390 22.13 -13.67 -2.39
CA HIS A 390 23.41 -14.36 -2.22
C HIS A 390 23.54 -15.51 -3.23
N PRO A 391 24.65 -15.60 -4.02
CA PRO A 391 24.79 -16.58 -5.12
C PRO A 391 24.57 -18.04 -4.67
N LEU A 392 25.12 -18.40 -3.51
CA LEU A 392 24.96 -19.76 -2.96
C LEU A 392 23.51 -20.04 -2.51
N ALA A 393 22.84 -19.07 -1.92
CA ALA A 393 21.46 -19.23 -1.51
C ALA A 393 20.51 -19.32 -2.72
N SER A 394 20.78 -18.56 -3.79
CA SER A 394 20.00 -18.65 -5.02
C SER A 394 20.24 -19.97 -5.77
N ALA A 395 21.44 -20.54 -5.70
CA ALA A 395 21.74 -21.86 -6.24
C ALA A 395 21.07 -22.98 -5.44
N ALA A 396 21.12 -22.89 -4.11
CA ALA A 396 20.46 -23.84 -3.21
C ALA A 396 18.93 -23.78 -3.33
N ALA A 397 18.34 -22.58 -3.48
CA ALA A 397 16.92 -22.42 -3.73
C ALA A 397 16.50 -23.07 -5.05
N ARG A 398 17.29 -22.89 -6.12
CA ARG A 398 17.05 -23.55 -7.43
C ARG A 398 17.12 -25.07 -7.36
N ALA A 399 18.05 -25.60 -6.55
CA ALA A 399 18.20 -27.05 -6.36
C ALA A 399 17.16 -27.66 -5.41
N GLY A 400 16.73 -26.91 -4.39
CA GLY A 400 15.85 -27.37 -3.31
C GLY A 400 14.36 -27.13 -3.50
N LEU A 401 13.96 -26.15 -4.34
CA LEU A 401 12.55 -25.85 -4.59
C LEU A 401 11.73 -27.02 -5.16
N PRO A 402 12.25 -27.84 -6.09
CA PRO A 402 11.54 -29.04 -6.58
C PRO A 402 11.26 -30.06 -5.48
N THR A 403 12.21 -30.24 -4.54
CA THR A 403 12.09 -31.23 -3.46
C THR A 403 11.14 -30.78 -2.35
N LEU A 404 11.10 -29.48 -2.03
CA LEU A 404 10.13 -28.91 -1.08
C LEU A 404 8.69 -28.98 -1.59
N ALA A 405 8.47 -28.74 -2.87
CA ALA A 405 7.16 -28.88 -3.49
C ALA A 405 6.67 -30.34 -3.54
N ALA A 406 7.56 -31.28 -3.77
CA ALA A 406 7.26 -32.70 -3.67
C ALA A 406 6.91 -33.11 -2.22
N TRP A 407 7.66 -32.61 -1.22
CA TRP A 407 7.43 -32.89 0.18
C TRP A 407 6.11 -32.29 0.71
N HIS A 408 5.74 -31.07 0.29
CA HIS A 408 4.44 -30.49 0.61
C HIS A 408 3.26 -31.22 -0.06
N ARG A 409 3.44 -31.77 -1.25
CA ARG A 409 2.42 -32.63 -1.92
C ARG A 409 2.19 -33.94 -1.15
N VAL A 410 3.24 -34.58 -0.70
CA VAL A 410 3.17 -35.82 0.08
C VAL A 410 2.51 -35.59 1.45
N ARG A 411 2.84 -34.49 2.15
CA ARG A 411 2.25 -34.16 3.44
C ARG A 411 0.74 -33.81 3.37
N ARG A 412 0.28 -33.18 2.28
CA ARG A 412 -1.16 -32.89 2.08
C ARG A 412 -1.97 -34.13 1.71
N GLY A 413 -1.37 -35.13 1.08
CA GLY A 413 -2.01 -36.42 0.85
C GLY A 413 -2.22 -37.26 2.12
N ALA A 414 -1.43 -37.00 3.17
CA ALA A 414 -1.47 -37.77 4.41
C ALA A 414 -2.37 -37.16 5.51
N THR A 415 -2.83 -35.90 5.37
CA THR A 415 -3.65 -35.19 6.39
C THR A 415 -5.08 -34.89 5.95
N GLY A 416 -5.62 -35.69 5.04
CA GLY A 416 -7.04 -35.62 4.66
C GLY A 416 -7.96 -36.18 5.74
N ARG A 417 -8.20 -35.49 6.85
CA ARG A 417 -9.43 -35.51 7.69
C ARG A 417 -9.33 -34.51 8.83
N GLY A 418 -10.20 -33.50 8.77
CA GLY A 418 -10.79 -32.79 9.92
C GLY A 418 -9.97 -31.69 10.58
N ARG A 419 -10.25 -30.44 10.19
CA ARG A 419 -10.63 -29.34 11.08
C ARG A 419 -10.77 -28.03 10.28
N THR A 420 -11.98 -27.53 10.23
CA THR A 420 -12.33 -26.19 9.74
C THR A 420 -11.79 -25.16 10.73
N THR A 421 -10.69 -24.52 10.40
CA THR A 421 -10.29 -23.22 10.93
C THR A 421 -9.95 -22.36 9.72
N SER A 422 -10.63 -21.22 9.63
CA SER A 422 -10.48 -20.19 8.62
C SER A 422 -9.05 -19.63 8.61
N ALA A 423 -8.19 -20.25 7.80
CA ALA A 423 -6.88 -19.75 7.45
C ALA A 423 -6.87 -19.55 5.93
N VAL A 424 -6.58 -18.34 5.49
CA VAL A 424 -6.38 -17.99 4.09
C VAL A 424 -5.43 -18.99 3.45
N SER A 425 -5.98 -19.89 2.62
CA SER A 425 -5.21 -20.95 1.95
C SER A 425 -4.43 -20.38 0.78
N ARG A 426 -3.22 -19.89 1.03
CA ARG A 426 -2.27 -19.53 -0.02
C ARG A 426 -1.70 -20.80 -0.63
N ARG A 427 -2.09 -21.11 -1.87
CA ARG A 427 -1.49 -22.24 -2.63
C ARG A 427 -0.25 -21.72 -3.37
N VAL A 428 0.92 -22.24 -2.99
CA VAL A 428 2.17 -22.01 -3.72
C VAL A 428 2.40 -23.17 -4.69
N ARG A 429 2.51 -22.89 -5.99
CA ARG A 429 2.87 -23.85 -7.01
C ARG A 429 4.32 -23.60 -7.45
N VAL A 430 5.15 -24.61 -7.43
CA VAL A 430 6.52 -24.55 -7.96
C VAL A 430 6.49 -25.03 -9.41
N VAL A 431 7.06 -24.24 -10.30
CA VAL A 431 7.20 -24.56 -11.72
C VAL A 431 8.49 -25.37 -11.88
N ALA A 432 8.40 -26.53 -12.49
CA ALA A 432 9.53 -27.43 -12.74
C ALA A 432 10.33 -26.98 -13.96
#